data_803715b207c5f648b72de408b323675b
#
_entry.id   803715b207c5f648b72de408b323675b
#
_cell.length_a   1.000
_cell.length_b   1.000
_cell.length_c   1.000
_cell.angle_alpha   90.00
_cell.angle_beta   90.00
_cell.angle_gamma   90.00
#
_symmetry.space_group_name_H-M   'P 1'
#
loop_
_entity.id
_entity.type
_entity.pdbx_description
1 polymer ?
#
loop_
_entity_poly.entity_id
_entity_poly.type
_entity_poly.pdbx_seq_one_letter_code
_entity_poly.pdbx_strand_id
1 'polypeptide(L)'
;MSDRRDNKNRKLWTGESQDKDGRYVYKYTDAFGKRKALYSWRLTEADAAPKGKRKDLSLREKEKVLRKEVSDGIVPDGGNMTVLELVKRYVSQKRGVRHNTEANYKFVINIIAKEPFGQKRIDKVKLSDAKAWLIKLQDDGRGYSTIHTVRGVIRPAFQMAMDDDLIRRNPFEFQLCTVVVNDSVTREAITRKQERQFLDFIKNDKHFCRYYDGIYILFHTGLRISEFVGLTIADIDFKNRKINVDHQLQRKRNMEYIIEETKTEAGVRQIPMTDDVYECFQRIVANRKK
;
A
#
# COMPACT_ATOMS: atom_id res chain seq x y z
N MET A 1 -49.17 8.73 -24.88
CA MET A 1 -48.44 8.84 -23.59
C MET A 1 -48.79 10.18 -22.99
N SER A 2 -49.38 10.23 -21.79
CA SER A 2 -49.75 11.50 -21.14
C SER A 2 -48.45 12.30 -20.83
N ASP A 3 -48.39 13.56 -21.32
CA ASP A 3 -47.32 14.49 -20.99
C ASP A 3 -47.33 14.76 -19.48
N ARG A 4 -46.35 14.22 -18.76
CA ARG A 4 -46.21 14.47 -17.32
C ARG A 4 -45.73 15.92 -17.09
N ARG A 5 -46.43 16.65 -16.27
CA ARG A 5 -46.11 18.04 -15.94
C ARG A 5 -45.94 18.23 -14.44
N ASP A 6 -45.11 19.18 -14.06
CA ASP A 6 -44.93 19.59 -12.65
C ASP A 6 -46.04 20.57 -12.23
N ASN A 7 -45.99 21.00 -10.97
CA ASN A 7 -46.93 21.97 -10.41
C ASN A 7 -46.86 23.36 -11.02
N LYS A 8 -45.82 23.65 -11.83
CA LYS A 8 -45.66 24.88 -12.62
C LYS A 8 -46.00 24.66 -14.12
N ASN A 9 -46.70 23.57 -14.44
CA ASN A 9 -47.13 23.20 -15.78
C ASN A 9 -45.96 22.92 -16.77
N ARG A 10 -44.72 22.66 -16.30
CA ARG A 10 -43.56 22.35 -17.13
C ARG A 10 -43.49 20.85 -17.44
N LYS A 11 -43.09 20.52 -18.64
CA LYS A 11 -42.91 19.13 -19.10
C LYS A 11 -41.77 18.46 -18.33
N LEU A 12 -42.06 17.31 -17.74
CA LEU A 12 -41.09 16.42 -17.10
C LEU A 12 -40.60 15.40 -18.12
N TRP A 13 -39.28 15.14 -18.08
CA TRP A 13 -38.63 14.16 -18.96
C TRP A 13 -38.85 12.72 -18.44
N THR A 14 -38.51 11.74 -19.28
CA THR A 14 -38.59 10.33 -18.90
C THR A 14 -37.73 10.08 -17.66
N GLY A 15 -38.31 9.48 -16.63
CA GLY A 15 -37.65 9.25 -15.35
C GLY A 15 -37.84 10.38 -14.32
N GLU A 16 -38.19 11.60 -14.74
CA GLU A 16 -38.49 12.71 -13.85
C GLU A 16 -39.90 12.60 -13.26
N SER A 17 -40.06 12.96 -12.01
CA SER A 17 -41.35 13.12 -11.32
C SER A 17 -41.22 14.21 -10.26
N GLN A 18 -42.36 14.71 -9.76
CA GLN A 18 -42.42 15.61 -8.63
C GLN A 18 -43.24 14.97 -7.51
N ASP A 19 -42.67 14.95 -6.30
CA ASP A 19 -43.34 14.46 -5.09
C ASP A 19 -44.38 15.47 -4.60
N LYS A 20 -45.31 15.04 -3.73
CA LYS A 20 -46.33 15.88 -3.12
C LYS A 20 -45.73 17.08 -2.37
N ASP A 21 -44.54 16.92 -1.82
CA ASP A 21 -43.81 17.99 -1.10
C ASP A 21 -43.14 19.01 -2.03
N GLY A 22 -43.31 18.88 -3.36
CA GLY A 22 -42.70 19.75 -4.37
C GLY A 22 -41.26 19.40 -4.72
N ARG A 23 -40.69 18.33 -4.17
CA ARG A 23 -39.34 17.86 -4.48
C ARG A 23 -39.35 17.10 -5.80
N TYR A 24 -38.36 17.38 -6.65
CA TYR A 24 -38.18 16.68 -7.93
C TYR A 24 -37.35 15.42 -7.73
N VAL A 25 -37.68 14.36 -8.46
CA VAL A 25 -37.05 13.02 -8.39
C VAL A 25 -36.79 12.54 -9.81
N TYR A 26 -35.56 12.11 -10.08
CA TYR A 26 -35.18 11.38 -11.29
C TYR A 26 -34.84 9.94 -10.94
N LYS A 27 -35.64 9.00 -11.46
CA LYS A 27 -35.45 7.56 -11.27
C LYS A 27 -34.70 6.97 -12.44
N TYR A 28 -33.63 6.22 -12.17
CA TYR A 28 -32.83 5.54 -13.17
C TYR A 28 -32.43 4.14 -12.68
N THR A 29 -31.96 3.32 -13.62
CA THR A 29 -31.39 2.00 -13.32
C THR A 29 -29.87 2.14 -13.55
N ASP A 30 -29.07 1.74 -12.55
CA ASP A 30 -27.62 1.74 -12.66
C ASP A 30 -27.11 0.60 -13.56
N ALA A 31 -25.80 0.57 -13.82
CA ALA A 31 -25.16 -0.45 -14.66
C ALA A 31 -25.29 -1.89 -14.09
N PHE A 32 -25.65 -2.04 -12.81
CA PHE A 32 -25.88 -3.33 -12.13
C PHE A 32 -27.36 -3.72 -12.07
N GLY A 33 -28.24 -3.01 -12.75
CA GLY A 33 -29.68 -3.29 -12.74
C GLY A 33 -30.41 -2.78 -11.50
N LYS A 34 -29.77 -2.06 -10.58
CA LYS A 34 -30.42 -1.52 -9.38
C LYS A 34 -31.12 -0.21 -9.69
N ARG A 35 -32.36 -0.08 -9.20
CA ARG A 35 -33.13 1.18 -9.31
C ARG A 35 -32.63 2.19 -8.29
N LYS A 36 -32.33 3.41 -8.77
CA LYS A 36 -31.86 4.55 -7.98
C LYS A 36 -32.64 5.80 -8.26
N ALA A 37 -32.49 6.81 -7.41
CA ALA A 37 -33.15 8.09 -7.59
C ALA A 37 -32.25 9.24 -7.17
N LEU A 38 -32.27 10.32 -7.98
CA LEU A 38 -31.70 11.62 -7.65
C LEU A 38 -32.83 12.54 -7.19
N TYR A 39 -32.52 13.42 -6.22
CA TYR A 39 -33.48 14.34 -5.64
C TYR A 39 -32.97 15.77 -5.72
N SER A 40 -33.87 16.73 -6.01
CA SER A 40 -33.60 18.15 -5.91
C SER A 40 -34.87 18.95 -5.65
N TRP A 41 -34.74 20.09 -4.99
CA TRP A 41 -35.82 21.06 -4.82
C TRP A 41 -35.99 21.97 -6.03
N ARG A 42 -35.10 21.87 -7.01
CA ARG A 42 -35.05 22.69 -8.22
C ARG A 42 -35.06 21.74 -9.44
N LEU A 43 -35.90 22.02 -10.41
CA LEU A 43 -35.92 21.26 -11.68
C LEU A 43 -34.76 21.72 -12.58
N THR A 44 -34.63 23.04 -12.74
CA THR A 44 -33.64 23.70 -13.61
C THR A 44 -32.77 24.67 -12.80
N GLU A 45 -31.66 25.10 -13.40
CA GLU A 45 -30.75 26.08 -12.81
C GLU A 45 -31.44 27.42 -12.45
N ALA A 46 -32.40 27.82 -13.26
CA ALA A 46 -33.19 29.06 -13.10
C ALA A 46 -34.16 29.01 -11.91
N ASP A 47 -34.45 27.82 -11.34
CA ASP A 47 -35.37 27.71 -10.20
C ASP A 47 -34.73 28.21 -8.90
N ALA A 48 -35.46 28.98 -8.12
CA ALA A 48 -35.09 29.29 -6.75
C ALA A 48 -35.37 28.09 -5.83
N ALA A 49 -34.47 27.83 -4.86
CA ALA A 49 -34.75 26.86 -3.83
C ALA A 49 -35.87 27.37 -2.89
N PRO A 50 -36.80 26.52 -2.44
CA PRO A 50 -37.84 26.93 -1.49
C PRO A 50 -37.21 27.45 -0.19
N LYS A 51 -37.92 28.38 0.46
CA LYS A 51 -37.45 29.02 1.72
C LYS A 51 -37.13 27.93 2.77
N GLY A 52 -35.96 28.02 3.37
CA GLY A 52 -35.49 27.04 4.37
C GLY A 52 -34.89 25.72 3.80
N LYS A 53 -34.80 25.58 2.48
CA LYS A 53 -34.16 24.41 1.85
C LYS A 53 -32.78 24.74 1.31
N ARG A 54 -31.88 23.74 1.35
CA ARG A 54 -30.50 23.91 0.87
C ARG A 54 -30.49 24.22 -0.65
N LYS A 55 -29.72 25.22 -1.04
CA LYS A 55 -29.44 25.51 -2.44
C LYS A 55 -28.45 24.47 -2.97
N ASP A 56 -28.97 23.44 -3.64
CA ASP A 56 -28.20 22.35 -4.25
C ASP A 56 -28.35 22.43 -5.77
N LEU A 57 -27.60 21.62 -6.52
CA LEU A 57 -27.75 21.49 -7.97
C LEU A 57 -29.19 21.12 -8.33
N SER A 58 -29.72 21.70 -9.41
CA SER A 58 -31.03 21.33 -9.94
C SER A 58 -31.06 19.86 -10.38
N LEU A 59 -32.27 19.29 -10.51
CA LEU A 59 -32.41 17.90 -10.92
C LEU A 59 -31.75 17.63 -12.27
N ARG A 60 -31.96 18.51 -13.25
CA ARG A 60 -31.40 18.38 -14.59
C ARG A 60 -29.88 18.57 -14.65
N GLU A 61 -29.31 19.40 -13.79
CA GLU A 61 -27.84 19.48 -13.65
C GLU A 61 -27.29 18.15 -13.09
N LYS A 62 -27.92 17.59 -12.05
CA LYS A 62 -27.55 16.28 -11.51
C LYS A 62 -27.70 15.16 -12.53
N GLU A 63 -28.77 15.17 -13.31
CA GLU A 63 -28.99 14.23 -14.41
C GLU A 63 -27.92 14.35 -15.50
N LYS A 64 -27.56 15.58 -15.90
CA LYS A 64 -26.48 15.82 -16.87
C LYS A 64 -25.13 15.29 -16.39
N VAL A 65 -24.81 15.50 -15.12
CA VAL A 65 -23.59 14.94 -14.49
C VAL A 65 -23.64 13.42 -14.53
N LEU A 66 -24.76 12.82 -14.09
CA LEU A 66 -24.95 11.36 -14.09
C LEU A 66 -24.82 10.78 -15.52
N ARG A 67 -25.50 11.37 -16.51
CA ARG A 67 -25.42 10.91 -17.91
C ARG A 67 -24.01 11.00 -18.47
N LYS A 68 -23.27 12.04 -18.10
CA LYS A 68 -21.86 12.18 -18.46
C LYS A 68 -21.01 11.10 -17.80
N GLU A 69 -21.26 10.78 -16.52
CA GLU A 69 -20.56 9.70 -15.80
C GLU A 69 -20.84 8.33 -16.43
N VAL A 70 -22.08 8.05 -16.77
CA VAL A 70 -22.48 6.81 -17.45
C VAL A 70 -21.88 6.75 -18.87
N SER A 71 -21.88 7.87 -19.63
CA SER A 71 -21.27 7.96 -20.97
C SER A 71 -19.75 7.76 -20.93
N ASP A 72 -19.10 8.21 -19.86
CA ASP A 72 -17.65 8.06 -19.64
C ASP A 72 -17.30 6.66 -19.07
N GLY A 73 -18.27 5.71 -19.02
CA GLY A 73 -18.09 4.35 -18.51
C GLY A 73 -17.94 4.24 -17.00
N ILE A 74 -18.11 5.35 -16.28
CA ILE A 74 -17.94 5.36 -14.83
C ILE A 74 -19.19 4.83 -14.17
N VAL A 75 -19.02 3.78 -13.37
CA VAL A 75 -20.11 3.24 -12.55
C VAL A 75 -20.35 4.17 -11.37
N PRO A 76 -21.50 4.89 -11.31
CA PRO A 76 -21.78 5.86 -10.25
C PRO A 76 -21.79 5.27 -8.83
N ASP A 77 -21.68 3.96 -8.71
CA ASP A 77 -21.79 3.20 -7.45
C ASP A 77 -20.48 2.72 -6.84
N GLY A 78 -19.34 2.92 -7.49
CA GLY A 78 -18.04 2.77 -6.82
C GLY A 78 -17.89 3.72 -5.63
N GLY A 79 -18.80 4.70 -5.56
CA GLY A 79 -18.77 5.80 -4.62
C GLY A 79 -19.08 5.50 -3.16
N ASN A 80 -19.64 4.36 -2.82
CA ASN A 80 -19.89 4.02 -1.42
C ASN A 80 -18.71 3.35 -0.73
N MET A 81 -17.72 2.87 -1.49
CA MET A 81 -16.53 2.23 -0.95
C MET A 81 -15.61 3.26 -0.26
N THR A 82 -15.16 2.93 0.94
CA THR A 82 -14.16 3.72 1.66
C THR A 82 -12.73 3.39 1.22
N VAL A 83 -11.79 4.28 1.50
CA VAL A 83 -10.36 4.04 1.23
C VAL A 83 -9.87 2.76 1.93
N LEU A 84 -10.30 2.52 3.17
CA LEU A 84 -9.94 1.32 3.91
C LEU A 84 -10.47 0.05 3.25
N GLU A 85 -11.71 0.06 2.79
CA GLU A 85 -12.32 -1.08 2.09
C GLU A 85 -11.64 -1.35 0.75
N LEU A 86 -11.31 -0.29 -0.01
CA LEU A 86 -10.55 -0.41 -1.25
C LEU A 86 -9.19 -1.08 -1.03
N VAL A 87 -8.43 -0.63 -0.03
CA VAL A 87 -7.11 -1.20 0.27
C VAL A 87 -7.23 -2.64 0.75
N LYS A 88 -8.23 -2.97 1.58
CA LYS A 88 -8.50 -4.35 1.97
C LYS A 88 -8.83 -5.23 0.76
N ARG A 89 -9.69 -4.74 -0.16
CA ARG A 89 -10.04 -5.43 -1.42
C ARG A 89 -8.79 -5.67 -2.28
N TYR A 90 -7.95 -4.66 -2.47
CA TYR A 90 -6.69 -4.77 -3.21
C TYR A 90 -5.77 -5.84 -2.61
N VAL A 91 -5.57 -5.81 -1.29
CA VAL A 91 -4.70 -6.76 -0.59
C VAL A 91 -5.26 -8.19 -0.64
N SER A 92 -6.59 -8.37 -0.54
CA SER A 92 -7.23 -9.69 -0.60
C SER A 92 -7.05 -10.41 -1.95
N GLN A 93 -6.77 -9.66 -3.02
CA GLN A 93 -6.51 -10.21 -4.36
C GLN A 93 -5.05 -10.63 -4.56
N LYS A 94 -4.14 -10.28 -3.63
CA LYS A 94 -2.73 -10.67 -3.71
C LYS A 94 -2.56 -12.13 -3.28
N ARG A 95 -1.96 -12.94 -4.16
CA ARG A 95 -1.65 -14.36 -3.91
C ARG A 95 -0.14 -14.57 -3.95
N GLY A 96 0.35 -15.57 -3.22
CA GLY A 96 1.77 -15.94 -3.24
C GLY A 96 2.72 -14.86 -2.69
N VAL A 97 2.21 -13.92 -1.88
CA VAL A 97 3.05 -12.88 -1.26
C VAL A 97 3.85 -13.45 -0.10
N ARG A 98 5.10 -13.02 0.02
CA ARG A 98 5.97 -13.42 1.13
C ARG A 98 5.48 -12.86 2.46
N HIS A 99 5.83 -13.55 3.54
CA HIS A 99 5.44 -13.18 4.90
C HIS A 99 5.71 -11.70 5.24
N ASN A 100 6.88 -11.18 4.91
CA ASN A 100 7.24 -9.78 5.16
C ASN A 100 6.38 -8.79 4.36
N THR A 101 5.97 -9.16 3.14
CA THR A 101 5.06 -8.34 2.32
C THR A 101 3.65 -8.33 2.93
N GLU A 102 3.17 -9.48 3.40
CA GLU A 102 1.90 -9.58 4.10
C GLU A 102 1.90 -8.76 5.40
N ALA A 103 2.99 -8.82 6.17
CA ALA A 103 3.16 -8.01 7.37
C ALA A 103 3.11 -6.50 7.06
N ASN A 104 3.73 -6.07 5.95
CA ASN A 104 3.68 -4.69 5.49
C ASN A 104 2.26 -4.27 5.06
N TYR A 105 1.51 -5.14 4.39
CA TYR A 105 0.11 -4.86 4.06
C TYR A 105 -0.75 -4.67 5.32
N LYS A 106 -0.61 -5.57 6.31
CA LYS A 106 -1.29 -5.45 7.61
C LYS A 106 -0.91 -4.16 8.33
N PHE A 107 0.36 -3.78 8.31
CA PHE A 107 0.85 -2.52 8.88
C PHE A 107 0.18 -1.30 8.23
N VAL A 108 0.13 -1.25 6.88
CA VAL A 108 -0.50 -0.14 6.14
C VAL A 108 -2.01 -0.09 6.41
N ILE A 109 -2.71 -1.23 6.38
CA ILE A 109 -4.13 -1.31 6.71
C ILE A 109 -4.39 -0.75 8.13
N ASN A 110 -3.55 -1.09 9.11
CA ASN A 110 -3.68 -0.60 10.48
C ASN A 110 -3.47 0.93 10.60
N ILE A 111 -2.57 1.51 9.80
CA ILE A 111 -2.41 2.96 9.72
C ILE A 111 -3.70 3.59 9.18
N ILE A 112 -4.16 3.12 8.01
CA ILE A 112 -5.34 3.66 7.34
C ILE A 112 -6.59 3.53 8.22
N ALA A 113 -6.75 2.43 8.94
CA ALA A 113 -7.90 2.19 9.80
C ALA A 113 -8.00 3.17 10.98
N LYS A 114 -6.86 3.69 11.45
CA LYS A 114 -6.79 4.67 12.55
C LYS A 114 -6.98 6.12 12.10
N GLU A 115 -6.91 6.37 10.80
CA GLU A 115 -6.97 7.70 10.21
C GLU A 115 -8.37 8.03 9.68
N PRO A 116 -8.88 9.25 9.89
CA PRO A 116 -10.14 9.69 9.28
C PRO A 116 -10.15 9.58 7.76
N PHE A 117 -8.96 9.68 7.12
CA PHE A 117 -8.78 9.48 5.69
C PHE A 117 -9.23 8.10 5.22
N GLY A 118 -9.04 7.06 6.05
CA GLY A 118 -9.46 5.69 5.75
C GLY A 118 -10.98 5.52 5.62
N GLN A 119 -11.75 6.36 6.30
CA GLN A 119 -13.22 6.34 6.24
C GLN A 119 -13.79 7.20 5.10
N LYS A 120 -12.92 7.95 4.40
CA LYS A 120 -13.35 8.78 3.29
C LYS A 120 -13.74 7.91 2.10
N ARG A 121 -14.84 8.27 1.42
CA ARG A 121 -15.29 7.58 0.20
C ARG A 121 -14.28 7.83 -0.92
N ILE A 122 -13.96 6.80 -1.70
CA ILE A 122 -12.96 6.88 -2.77
C ILE A 122 -13.31 7.90 -3.88
N ASP A 123 -14.61 8.06 -4.18
CA ASP A 123 -15.10 9.04 -5.16
C ASP A 123 -14.97 10.50 -4.70
N LYS A 124 -14.77 10.73 -3.41
CA LYS A 124 -14.59 12.04 -2.80
C LYS A 124 -13.13 12.38 -2.47
N VAL A 125 -12.23 11.45 -2.69
CA VAL A 125 -10.80 11.69 -2.48
C VAL A 125 -10.23 12.48 -3.64
N LYS A 126 -9.76 13.70 -3.35
CA LYS A 126 -9.04 14.55 -4.30
C LYS A 126 -7.53 14.38 -4.14
N LEU A 127 -6.78 14.77 -5.16
CA LEU A 127 -5.31 14.82 -5.11
C LEU A 127 -4.80 15.67 -3.93
N SER A 128 -5.46 16.80 -3.64
CA SER A 128 -5.15 17.63 -2.48
C SER A 128 -5.34 16.91 -1.14
N ASP A 129 -6.39 16.09 -1.02
CA ASP A 129 -6.64 15.30 0.19
C ASP A 129 -5.56 14.24 0.39
N ALA A 130 -5.15 13.57 -0.68
CA ALA A 130 -4.09 12.57 -0.65
C ALA A 130 -2.75 13.18 -0.22
N LYS A 131 -2.39 14.35 -0.79
CA LYS A 131 -1.20 15.10 -0.39
C LYS A 131 -1.25 15.55 1.07
N ALA A 132 -2.35 16.19 1.48
CA ALA A 132 -2.54 16.67 2.85
C ALA A 132 -2.45 15.53 3.88
N TRP A 133 -3.00 14.36 3.55
CA TRP A 133 -2.91 13.20 4.43
C TRP A 133 -1.47 12.68 4.57
N LEU A 134 -0.69 12.61 3.48
CA LEU A 134 0.72 12.18 3.56
C LEU A 134 1.58 13.19 4.33
N ILE A 135 1.34 14.50 4.17
CA ILE A 135 1.98 15.56 4.97
C ILE A 135 1.64 15.37 6.44
N LYS A 136 0.34 15.19 6.78
CA LYS A 136 -0.09 14.90 8.14
C LYS A 136 0.65 13.70 8.75
N LEU A 137 0.83 12.61 7.99
CA LEU A 137 1.58 11.45 8.48
C LEU A 137 3.04 11.82 8.82
N GLN A 138 3.67 12.73 8.08
CA GLN A 138 5.01 13.23 8.38
C GLN A 138 5.00 14.10 9.64
N ASP A 139 4.04 15.01 9.77
CA ASP A 139 3.87 15.88 10.94
C ASP A 139 3.60 15.06 12.21
N ASP A 140 2.90 13.92 12.08
CA ASP A 140 2.67 12.95 13.15
C ASP A 140 3.94 12.08 13.45
N GLY A 141 5.11 12.43 12.89
CA GLY A 141 6.40 11.80 13.15
C GLY A 141 6.68 10.53 12.33
N ARG A 142 5.96 10.28 11.25
CA ARG A 142 6.27 9.18 10.33
C ARG A 142 7.42 9.59 9.38
N GLY A 143 8.52 8.84 9.40
CA GLY A 143 9.63 9.06 8.46
C GLY A 143 9.24 8.77 7.01
N TYR A 144 9.97 9.37 6.08
CA TYR A 144 9.76 9.25 4.63
C TYR A 144 9.63 7.81 4.14
N SER A 145 10.48 6.90 4.64
CA SER A 145 10.46 5.47 4.29
C SER A 145 9.12 4.79 4.60
N THR A 146 8.53 5.13 5.76
CA THR A 146 7.20 4.63 6.16
C THR A 146 6.12 5.16 5.24
N ILE A 147 6.14 6.46 4.95
CA ILE A 147 5.17 7.12 4.05
C ILE A 147 5.30 6.57 2.63
N HIS A 148 6.51 6.31 2.16
CA HIS A 148 6.77 5.65 0.88
C HIS A 148 6.13 4.25 0.85
N THR A 149 6.27 3.47 1.92
CA THR A 149 5.65 2.14 2.06
C THR A 149 4.12 2.23 2.03
N VAL A 150 3.54 3.17 2.78
CA VAL A 150 2.08 3.41 2.79
C VAL A 150 1.58 3.76 1.40
N ARG A 151 2.24 4.71 0.71
CA ARG A 151 1.88 5.09 -0.65
C ARG A 151 2.06 3.94 -1.64
N GLY A 152 3.09 3.10 -1.43
CA GLY A 152 3.36 1.90 -2.25
C GLY A 152 2.24 0.87 -2.23
N VAL A 153 1.38 0.88 -1.21
CA VAL A 153 0.19 0.02 -1.14
C VAL A 153 -1.07 0.75 -1.62
N ILE A 154 -1.22 2.01 -1.26
CA ILE A 154 -2.47 2.75 -1.53
C ILE A 154 -2.58 3.19 -2.99
N ARG A 155 -1.48 3.61 -3.62
CA ARG A 155 -1.46 4.04 -5.02
C ARG A 155 -1.92 2.94 -5.97
N PRO A 156 -1.41 1.69 -5.90
CA PRO A 156 -1.91 0.59 -6.71
C PRO A 156 -3.35 0.20 -6.40
N ALA A 157 -3.82 0.36 -5.16
CA ALA A 157 -5.22 0.12 -4.82
C ALA A 157 -6.15 1.13 -5.52
N PHE A 158 -5.77 2.41 -5.54
CA PHE A 158 -6.50 3.43 -6.32
C PHE A 158 -6.34 3.25 -7.84
N GLN A 159 -5.22 2.69 -8.30
CA GLN A 159 -5.07 2.32 -9.71
C GLN A 159 -6.07 1.23 -10.09
N MET A 160 -6.17 0.17 -9.29
CA MET A 160 -7.19 -0.87 -9.46
C MET A 160 -8.61 -0.28 -9.50
N ALA A 161 -8.92 0.68 -8.62
CA ALA A 161 -10.22 1.34 -8.63
C ALA A 161 -10.47 2.16 -9.90
N MET A 162 -9.42 2.72 -10.50
CA MET A 162 -9.50 3.43 -11.78
C MET A 162 -9.66 2.43 -12.93
N ASP A 163 -8.94 1.32 -12.92
CA ASP A 163 -9.02 0.26 -13.93
C ASP A 163 -10.39 -0.48 -13.87
N ASP A 164 -11.01 -0.53 -12.68
CA ASP A 164 -12.39 -1.04 -12.45
C ASP A 164 -13.48 0.02 -12.72
N ASP A 165 -13.15 1.19 -13.28
CA ASP A 165 -14.05 2.32 -13.57
C ASP A 165 -14.82 2.86 -12.34
N LEU A 166 -14.32 2.63 -11.13
CA LEU A 166 -14.92 3.15 -9.90
C LEU A 166 -14.58 4.62 -9.63
N ILE A 167 -13.47 5.10 -10.20
CA ILE A 167 -12.99 6.48 -10.11
C ILE A 167 -12.35 6.92 -11.44
N ARG A 168 -12.36 8.22 -11.72
CA ARG A 168 -11.79 8.77 -12.97
C ARG A 168 -10.28 8.92 -12.96
N ARG A 169 -9.69 9.18 -11.82
CA ARG A 169 -8.26 9.50 -11.66
C ARG A 169 -7.74 8.95 -10.36
N ASN A 170 -6.51 8.49 -10.37
CA ASN A 170 -5.81 8.07 -9.17
C ASN A 170 -5.32 9.32 -8.40
N PRO A 171 -5.82 9.59 -7.17
CA PRO A 171 -5.43 10.76 -6.38
C PRO A 171 -3.99 10.67 -5.87
N PHE A 172 -3.32 9.52 -5.97
CA PHE A 172 -1.92 9.32 -5.58
C PHE A 172 -0.94 9.40 -6.77
N GLU A 173 -1.39 9.89 -7.93
CA GLU A 173 -0.56 10.04 -9.13
C GLU A 173 0.24 11.36 -9.05
N PHE A 174 1.31 11.35 -8.24
CA PHE A 174 2.27 12.44 -8.07
C PHE A 174 3.60 11.89 -7.56
N GLN A 175 4.67 12.68 -7.67
CA GLN A 175 5.96 12.34 -7.10
C GLN A 175 5.97 12.63 -5.60
N LEU A 176 6.33 11.62 -4.77
CA LEU A 176 6.30 11.75 -3.32
C LEU A 176 7.25 12.82 -2.80
N CYS A 177 8.46 12.91 -3.37
CA CYS A 177 9.48 13.87 -2.99
C CYS A 177 9.08 15.34 -3.16
N THR A 178 8.02 15.64 -3.93
CA THR A 178 7.47 17.00 -4.07
C THR A 178 6.47 17.36 -2.98
N VAL A 179 6.10 16.41 -2.12
CA VAL A 179 5.04 16.58 -1.12
C VAL A 179 5.55 16.33 0.30
N VAL A 180 6.41 15.34 0.45
CA VAL A 180 6.96 14.88 1.74
C VAL A 180 8.46 15.06 1.71
N VAL A 181 9.02 15.67 2.75
CA VAL A 181 10.46 15.89 2.88
C VAL A 181 11.15 14.54 3.07
N ASN A 182 12.19 14.29 2.27
CA ASN A 182 13.00 13.09 2.44
C ASN A 182 14.04 13.30 3.55
N ASP A 183 13.70 12.84 4.74
CA ASP A 183 14.54 12.84 5.95
C ASP A 183 15.39 11.57 6.10
N SER A 184 15.43 10.72 5.06
CA SER A 184 16.18 9.46 5.10
C SER A 184 17.67 9.74 5.16
N VAL A 185 18.34 9.20 6.17
CA VAL A 185 19.79 9.24 6.27
C VAL A 185 20.40 8.32 5.20
N THR A 186 21.22 8.88 4.34
CA THR A 186 22.01 8.10 3.39
C THR A 186 23.05 7.29 4.17
N ARG A 187 23.00 5.98 4.05
CA ARG A 187 23.98 5.08 4.66
C ARG A 187 25.17 4.94 3.71
N GLU A 188 26.31 5.29 4.18
CA GLU A 188 27.57 5.07 3.45
C GLU A 188 28.14 3.69 3.81
N ALA A 189 28.88 3.11 2.87
CA ALA A 189 29.65 1.90 3.15
C ALA A 189 30.81 2.24 4.12
N ILE A 190 31.05 1.33 5.06
CA ILE A 190 32.20 1.49 5.96
C ILE A 190 33.50 1.36 5.20
N THR A 191 34.48 2.14 5.58
CA THR A 191 35.83 2.07 5.00
C THR A 191 36.56 0.83 5.54
N ARG A 192 37.59 0.35 4.81
CA ARG A 192 38.42 -0.77 5.27
C ARG A 192 39.10 -0.49 6.63
N LYS A 193 39.38 0.76 6.95
CA LYS A 193 39.91 1.16 8.24
C LYS A 193 38.91 0.95 9.35
N GLN A 194 37.65 1.38 9.14
CA GLN A 194 36.57 1.21 10.08
C GLN A 194 36.20 -0.27 10.27
N GLU A 195 36.21 -1.05 9.20
CA GLU A 195 36.00 -2.50 9.25
C GLU A 195 37.03 -3.18 10.13
N ARG A 196 38.33 -2.90 9.92
CA ARG A 196 39.41 -3.46 10.74
C ARG A 196 39.28 -3.08 12.22
N GLN A 197 38.99 -1.80 12.50
CA GLN A 197 38.79 -1.33 13.87
C GLN A 197 37.59 -2.02 14.53
N PHE A 198 36.52 -2.21 13.79
CA PHE A 198 35.31 -2.88 14.28
C PHE A 198 35.56 -4.38 14.58
N LEU A 199 36.22 -5.08 13.66
CA LEU A 199 36.57 -6.49 13.85
C LEU A 199 37.55 -6.68 14.99
N ASP A 200 38.54 -5.79 15.13
CA ASP A 200 39.52 -5.82 16.24
C ASP A 200 38.83 -5.56 17.58
N PHE A 201 37.92 -4.59 17.66
CA PHE A 201 37.10 -4.37 18.85
C PHE A 201 36.31 -5.61 19.22
N ILE A 202 35.58 -6.21 18.29
CA ILE A 202 34.75 -7.40 18.54
C ILE A 202 35.63 -8.56 19.04
N LYS A 203 36.78 -8.77 18.40
CA LYS A 203 37.70 -9.88 18.76
C LYS A 203 38.19 -9.79 20.19
N ASN A 204 38.44 -8.59 20.70
CA ASN A 204 39.01 -8.34 22.02
C ASN A 204 37.95 -8.08 23.10
N ASP A 205 36.68 -7.87 22.74
CA ASP A 205 35.63 -7.63 23.74
C ASP A 205 35.13 -8.94 24.39
N LYS A 206 35.01 -8.96 25.70
CA LYS A 206 34.60 -10.14 26.48
C LYS A 206 33.18 -10.63 26.16
N HIS A 207 32.29 -9.72 25.72
CA HIS A 207 30.91 -10.06 25.42
C HIS A 207 30.72 -10.36 23.95
N PHE A 208 31.31 -9.55 23.05
CA PHE A 208 31.07 -9.62 21.61
C PHE A 208 31.97 -10.62 20.90
N CYS A 209 33.09 -11.09 21.47
CA CYS A 209 34.02 -12.03 20.81
C CYS A 209 33.34 -13.30 20.30
N ARG A 210 32.27 -13.76 20.93
CA ARG A 210 31.45 -14.91 20.48
C ARG A 210 30.78 -14.70 19.13
N TYR A 211 30.65 -13.46 18.66
CA TYR A 211 30.03 -13.14 17.37
C TYR A 211 31.07 -12.87 16.28
N TYR A 212 32.35 -12.86 16.63
CA TYR A 212 33.45 -12.49 15.72
C TYR A 212 33.43 -13.29 14.44
N ASP A 213 33.40 -14.63 14.51
CA ASP A 213 33.45 -15.49 13.33
C ASP A 213 32.25 -15.27 12.42
N GLY A 214 31.03 -15.13 12.97
CA GLY A 214 29.83 -14.85 12.16
C GLY A 214 29.86 -13.50 11.49
N ILE A 215 30.34 -12.46 12.20
CA ILE A 215 30.45 -11.11 11.65
C ILE A 215 31.54 -11.06 10.58
N TYR A 216 32.69 -11.73 10.80
CA TYR A 216 33.76 -11.84 9.83
C TYR A 216 33.27 -12.49 8.53
N ILE A 217 32.55 -13.62 8.63
CA ILE A 217 31.96 -14.29 7.48
C ILE A 217 31.02 -13.34 6.71
N LEU A 218 30.14 -12.62 7.41
CA LEU A 218 29.20 -11.69 6.74
C LEU A 218 29.90 -10.58 5.95
N PHE A 219 30.99 -10.00 6.49
CA PHE A 219 31.79 -8.98 5.79
C PHE A 219 32.48 -9.52 4.56
N HIS A 220 33.03 -10.73 4.62
CA HIS A 220 33.90 -11.29 3.59
C HIS A 220 33.16 -12.14 2.55
N THR A 221 31.88 -12.45 2.77
CA THR A 221 31.08 -13.25 1.84
C THR A 221 29.91 -12.47 1.21
N GLY A 222 29.50 -11.35 1.80
CA GLY A 222 28.33 -10.60 1.39
C GLY A 222 27.02 -11.36 1.59
N LEU A 223 26.99 -12.37 2.44
CA LEU A 223 25.77 -13.06 2.83
C LEU A 223 24.81 -12.07 3.53
N ARG A 224 23.52 -12.18 3.22
CA ARG A 224 22.52 -11.49 4.05
C ARG A 224 22.41 -12.18 5.40
N ILE A 225 22.11 -11.43 6.47
CA ILE A 225 21.95 -12.02 7.80
C ILE A 225 20.94 -13.18 7.81
N SER A 226 19.86 -13.09 7.05
CA SER A 226 18.84 -14.15 6.95
C SER A 226 19.34 -15.40 6.21
N GLU A 227 20.20 -15.25 5.23
CA GLU A 227 20.89 -16.34 4.54
C GLU A 227 21.88 -17.02 5.49
N PHE A 228 22.75 -16.21 6.15
CA PHE A 228 23.76 -16.72 7.08
C PHE A 228 23.16 -17.53 8.23
N VAL A 229 22.13 -17.00 8.90
CA VAL A 229 21.50 -17.74 10.02
C VAL A 229 20.66 -18.93 9.55
N GLY A 230 20.33 -19.00 8.24
CA GLY A 230 19.68 -20.14 7.63
C GLY A 230 20.61 -21.28 7.27
N LEU A 231 21.94 -21.03 7.15
CA LEU A 231 22.89 -22.04 6.75
C LEU A 231 22.88 -23.25 7.69
N THR A 232 22.91 -24.44 7.10
CA THR A 232 23.13 -25.72 7.76
C THR A 232 24.54 -26.22 7.44
N ILE A 233 24.99 -27.28 8.12
CA ILE A 233 26.29 -27.91 7.82
C ILE A 233 26.31 -28.47 6.39
N ALA A 234 25.19 -28.90 5.87
CA ALA A 234 25.07 -29.44 4.51
C ALA A 234 25.33 -28.36 3.42
N ASP A 235 25.11 -27.08 3.75
CA ASP A 235 25.32 -25.97 2.84
C ASP A 235 26.78 -25.53 2.75
N ILE A 236 27.65 -26.05 3.63
CA ILE A 236 29.05 -25.71 3.73
C ILE A 236 29.90 -26.86 3.17
N ASP A 237 30.33 -26.71 1.92
CA ASP A 237 31.23 -27.66 1.30
C ASP A 237 32.69 -27.35 1.68
N PHE A 238 33.13 -27.97 2.79
CA PHE A 238 34.50 -27.82 3.30
C PHE A 238 35.55 -28.39 2.34
N LYS A 239 35.20 -29.39 1.53
CA LYS A 239 36.14 -30.04 0.59
C LYS A 239 36.45 -29.12 -0.60
N ASN A 240 35.40 -28.53 -1.19
CA ASN A 240 35.54 -27.65 -2.34
C ASN A 240 35.58 -26.16 -1.96
N ARG A 241 35.55 -25.84 -0.63
CA ARG A 241 35.57 -24.48 -0.08
C ARG A 241 34.49 -23.57 -0.65
N LYS A 242 33.24 -24.02 -0.60
CA LYS A 242 32.08 -23.30 -1.12
C LYS A 242 30.95 -23.26 -0.10
N ILE A 243 30.17 -22.18 -0.14
CA ILE A 243 28.95 -22.00 0.61
C ILE A 243 27.80 -22.04 -0.40
N ASN A 244 26.85 -22.94 -0.23
CA ASN A 244 25.63 -23.00 -1.03
C ASN A 244 24.55 -22.12 -0.38
N VAL A 245 24.00 -21.18 -1.14
CA VAL A 245 22.96 -20.27 -0.68
C VAL A 245 21.74 -20.50 -1.54
N ASP A 246 20.72 -21.14 -1.02
CA ASP A 246 19.46 -21.46 -1.71
C ASP A 246 18.23 -21.09 -0.85
N HIS A 247 18.42 -20.83 0.42
CA HIS A 247 17.35 -20.49 1.35
C HIS A 247 17.77 -19.43 2.37
N GLN A 248 16.80 -18.97 3.16
CA GLN A 248 16.98 -18.01 4.23
C GLN A 248 16.08 -18.35 5.42
N LEU A 249 16.53 -18.03 6.62
CA LEU A 249 15.75 -18.17 7.85
C LEU A 249 15.07 -16.84 8.17
N GLN A 250 13.77 -16.87 8.38
CA GLN A 250 12.96 -15.73 8.79
C GLN A 250 12.33 -16.01 10.16
N ARG A 251 12.21 -14.96 10.98
CA ARG A 251 11.55 -15.04 12.29
C ARG A 251 10.23 -14.28 12.24
N LYS A 252 9.13 -14.97 12.50
CA LYS A 252 7.82 -14.36 12.63
C LYS A 252 7.67 -13.58 13.95
N ARG A 253 6.65 -12.74 14.03
CA ARG A 253 6.34 -11.99 15.27
C ARG A 253 6.02 -12.89 16.48
N ASN A 254 5.42 -14.06 16.23
CA ASN A 254 5.14 -15.09 17.25
C ASN A 254 6.35 -15.93 17.63
N MET A 255 7.56 -15.49 17.25
CA MET A 255 8.85 -16.16 17.54
C MET A 255 9.08 -17.45 16.75
N GLU A 256 8.18 -17.90 15.90
CA GLU A 256 8.40 -19.03 15.01
C GLU A 256 9.42 -18.72 13.93
N TYR A 257 10.25 -19.70 13.61
CA TYR A 257 11.19 -19.63 12.50
C TYR A 257 10.59 -20.32 11.28
N ILE A 258 10.76 -19.71 10.12
CA ILE A 258 10.39 -20.28 8.83
C ILE A 258 11.59 -20.24 7.89
N ILE A 259 11.73 -21.32 7.12
CA ILE A 259 12.68 -21.37 6.02
C ILE A 259 11.94 -20.92 4.76
N GLU A 260 12.48 -19.94 4.07
CA GLU A 260 11.98 -19.45 2.80
C GLU A 260 13.08 -19.56 1.74
N GLU A 261 12.68 -19.81 0.50
CA GLU A 261 13.59 -19.72 -0.65
C GLU A 261 14.18 -18.32 -0.78
N THR A 262 15.29 -18.17 -1.49
CA THR A 262 15.89 -16.87 -1.80
C THR A 262 14.90 -15.98 -2.55
N LYS A 263 15.07 -14.66 -2.47
CA LYS A 263 14.10 -13.68 -3.03
C LYS A 263 13.97 -13.76 -4.56
N THR A 264 15.02 -14.18 -5.24
CA THR A 264 15.09 -14.29 -6.70
C THR A 264 15.90 -15.54 -7.05
N GLU A 265 15.76 -16.06 -8.25
CA GLU A 265 16.59 -17.15 -8.77
C GLU A 265 18.09 -16.82 -8.68
N ALA A 266 18.48 -15.55 -8.98
CA ALA A 266 19.85 -15.08 -8.80
C ALA A 266 20.31 -15.03 -7.33
N GLY A 267 19.40 -15.22 -6.38
CA GLY A 267 19.74 -15.40 -4.96
C GLY A 267 20.33 -16.77 -4.67
N VAL A 268 20.00 -17.80 -5.47
CA VAL A 268 20.61 -19.12 -5.41
C VAL A 268 22.01 -19.02 -6.01
N ARG A 269 23.02 -19.22 -5.19
CA ARG A 269 24.41 -19.03 -5.60
C ARG A 269 25.36 -19.83 -4.73
N GLN A 270 26.55 -20.08 -5.27
CA GLN A 270 27.69 -20.61 -4.53
C GLN A 270 28.70 -19.48 -4.29
N ILE A 271 29.19 -19.37 -3.07
CA ILE A 271 30.19 -18.40 -2.66
C ILE A 271 31.47 -19.15 -2.30
N PRO A 272 32.63 -18.82 -2.92
CA PRO A 272 33.91 -19.41 -2.53
C PRO A 272 34.33 -18.91 -1.15
N MET A 273 34.96 -19.76 -0.35
CA MET A 273 35.53 -19.39 0.94
C MET A 273 37.01 -19.07 0.81
N THR A 274 37.42 -17.94 1.38
CA THR A 274 38.84 -17.69 1.68
C THR A 274 39.30 -18.55 2.84
N ASP A 275 40.61 -18.65 3.08
CA ASP A 275 41.16 -19.43 4.19
C ASP A 275 40.60 -18.95 5.53
N ASP A 276 40.58 -17.65 5.76
CA ASP A 276 40.04 -17.06 7.01
C ASP A 276 38.53 -17.39 7.21
N VAL A 277 37.72 -17.30 6.16
CA VAL A 277 36.29 -17.66 6.21
C VAL A 277 36.11 -19.13 6.50
N TYR A 278 36.91 -19.98 5.89
CA TYR A 278 36.92 -21.42 6.14
C TYR A 278 37.23 -21.73 7.62
N GLU A 279 38.29 -21.11 8.17
CA GLU A 279 38.64 -21.26 9.61
C GLU A 279 37.51 -20.76 10.53
N CYS A 280 36.86 -19.64 10.19
CA CYS A 280 35.73 -19.15 10.97
C CYS A 280 34.60 -20.19 11.00
N PHE A 281 34.26 -20.81 9.88
CA PHE A 281 33.24 -21.88 9.86
C PHE A 281 33.69 -23.11 10.65
N GLN A 282 34.95 -23.51 10.59
CA GLN A 282 35.46 -24.63 11.39
C GLN A 282 35.28 -24.34 12.87
N ARG A 283 35.63 -23.14 13.36
CA ARG A 283 35.44 -22.75 14.76
C ARG A 283 33.96 -22.75 15.17
N ILE A 284 33.09 -22.25 14.33
CA ILE A 284 31.62 -22.26 14.57
C ILE A 284 31.10 -23.69 14.71
N VAL A 285 31.50 -24.58 13.80
CA VAL A 285 31.05 -25.98 13.81
C VAL A 285 31.62 -26.72 15.03
N ALA A 286 32.88 -26.50 15.37
CA ALA A 286 33.53 -27.11 16.54
C ALA A 286 32.88 -26.68 17.89
N ASN A 287 32.45 -25.40 17.96
CA ASN A 287 31.85 -24.81 19.16
C ASN A 287 30.32 -25.00 19.24
N ARG A 288 29.71 -25.68 18.26
CA ARG A 288 28.26 -25.92 18.24
C ARG A 288 27.86 -26.82 19.38
N LYS A 289 26.95 -26.36 20.22
CA LYS A 289 26.31 -27.22 21.24
C LYS A 289 25.45 -28.27 20.51
N LYS A 290 25.66 -29.54 20.85
CA LYS A 290 24.85 -30.64 20.35
C LYS A 290 23.40 -30.56 20.85
#